data_bcb699b1c92bcd6092602a7377d3640c
#
_entry.id   bcb699b1c92bcd6092602a7377d3640c
#
_cell.length_a   1.000
_cell.length_b   1.000
_cell.length_c   1.000
_cell.angle_alpha   90.00
_cell.angle_beta   90.00
_cell.angle_gamma   90.00
#
_symmetry.space_group_name_H-M   'P 1'
#
loop_
_entity.id
_entity.type
_entity.pdbx_description
1 polymer ?
#
loop_
_entity_poly.entity_id
_entity_poly.type
_entity_poly.pdbx_seq_one_letter_code
_entity_poly.pdbx_strand_id
1 'polypeptide(L)'
;MEYNHKEIEKRWQQYWKDNNVYKTDIDAKRPKFYVLDMFPYPSGAGLHVGHPLGYIASDIFSRYKRLQGFNVLHPMGYDAYGLPAEQYAIQTGQHPEVTTVNNINRYREQLNKIGFCYDWSRELKTCDPQYYKWTQWIFVKMFKEGLAYEKEFPINWCPSCKTGLANEEVVGGKCERCGAEVTKKNLRQWMLRITKYADRLLNDLDKLDLSLIHI
;
A
#
# COMPACT_ATOMS: atom_id res chain seq x y z
N MET A 1 -4.10 45.17 3.05
CA MET A 1 -4.86 43.91 2.90
C MET A 1 -4.29 42.91 3.88
N GLU A 2 -5.10 42.38 4.75
CA GLU A 2 -4.67 41.33 5.68
C GLU A 2 -4.46 40.03 4.90
N TYR A 3 -3.36 39.29 5.16
CA TYR A 3 -3.05 38.04 4.49
C TYR A 3 -3.96 36.93 5.03
N ASN A 4 -4.99 36.55 4.25
CA ASN A 4 -5.91 35.49 4.60
C ASN A 4 -5.51 34.18 3.92
N HIS A 5 -4.62 33.41 4.58
CA HIS A 5 -4.12 32.15 4.06
C HIS A 5 -5.23 31.14 3.78
N LYS A 6 -6.28 31.07 4.62
CA LYS A 6 -7.38 30.09 4.47
C LYS A 6 -8.16 30.26 3.17
N GLU A 7 -8.41 31.52 2.77
CA GLU A 7 -9.09 31.81 1.49
C GLU A 7 -8.18 31.54 0.30
N ILE A 8 -6.90 31.88 0.43
CA ILE A 8 -5.90 31.68 -0.62
C ILE A 8 -5.71 30.18 -0.87
N GLU A 9 -5.50 29.38 0.17
CA GLU A 9 -5.35 27.93 0.09
C GLU A 9 -6.57 27.27 -0.55
N LYS A 10 -7.78 27.60 -0.08
CA LYS A 10 -9.03 27.06 -0.62
C LYS A 10 -9.19 27.39 -2.11
N ARG A 11 -8.90 28.62 -2.52
CA ARG A 11 -8.97 29.05 -3.91
C ARG A 11 -8.01 28.26 -4.79
N TRP A 12 -6.75 28.10 -4.36
CA TRP A 12 -5.75 27.40 -5.16
C TRP A 12 -5.97 25.89 -5.21
N GLN A 13 -6.38 25.26 -4.11
CA GLN A 13 -6.74 23.83 -4.11
C GLN A 13 -7.92 23.58 -5.08
N GLN A 14 -8.91 24.44 -5.09
CA GLN A 14 -10.02 24.35 -6.05
C GLN A 14 -9.54 24.54 -7.49
N TYR A 15 -8.69 25.51 -7.75
CA TYR A 15 -8.10 25.74 -9.07
C TYR A 15 -7.33 24.51 -9.56
N TRP A 16 -6.50 23.90 -8.72
CA TRP A 16 -5.74 22.70 -9.09
C TRP A 16 -6.65 21.54 -9.47
N LYS A 17 -7.72 21.36 -8.73
CA LYS A 17 -8.71 20.32 -8.99
C LYS A 17 -9.45 20.55 -10.31
N ASP A 18 -9.99 21.75 -10.53
CA ASP A 18 -10.80 22.09 -11.70
C ASP A 18 -9.98 22.03 -12.99
N ASN A 19 -8.71 22.37 -12.91
CA ASN A 19 -7.80 22.38 -14.06
C ASN A 19 -6.92 21.11 -14.18
N ASN A 20 -7.11 20.11 -13.31
CA ASN A 20 -6.32 18.87 -13.32
C ASN A 20 -4.80 19.11 -13.37
N VAL A 21 -4.31 20.10 -12.61
CA VAL A 21 -2.94 20.62 -12.70
C VAL A 21 -1.88 19.54 -12.50
N TYR A 22 -2.19 18.53 -11.70
CA TYR A 22 -1.26 17.43 -11.36
C TYR A 22 -1.49 16.14 -12.16
N LYS A 23 -2.45 16.15 -13.09
CA LYS A 23 -2.68 15.03 -13.99
C LYS A 23 -1.45 14.80 -14.87
N THR A 24 -1.07 13.54 -15.04
CA THR A 24 0.10 13.14 -15.80
C THR A 24 -0.31 12.26 -16.97
N ASP A 25 -0.18 12.80 -18.18
CA ASP A 25 -0.39 12.06 -19.42
C ASP A 25 0.98 11.56 -19.96
N ILE A 26 0.94 10.58 -20.87
CA ILE A 26 2.15 10.08 -21.53
C ILE A 26 2.69 11.19 -22.44
N ASP A 27 3.89 11.68 -22.14
CA ASP A 27 4.59 12.68 -22.92
C ASP A 27 6.03 12.24 -23.19
N ALA A 28 6.33 11.86 -24.45
CA ALA A 28 7.64 11.43 -24.86
C ALA A 28 8.66 12.58 -24.97
N LYS A 29 8.21 13.84 -24.97
CA LYS A 29 9.09 15.01 -25.15
C LYS A 29 9.71 15.50 -23.84
N ARG A 30 9.10 15.17 -22.72
CA ARG A 30 9.58 15.55 -21.39
C ARG A 30 10.26 14.37 -20.68
N PRO A 31 11.35 14.59 -19.94
CA PRO A 31 11.95 13.56 -19.14
C PRO A 31 10.97 13.06 -18.08
N LYS A 32 10.86 11.75 -17.92
CA LYS A 32 9.93 11.12 -16.98
C LYS A 32 10.50 11.17 -15.56
N PHE A 33 9.64 11.37 -14.60
CA PHE A 33 9.97 11.22 -13.20
C PHE A 33 8.80 10.56 -12.45
N TYR A 34 9.11 9.54 -11.65
CA TYR A 34 8.12 8.80 -10.88
C TYR A 34 8.41 8.98 -9.39
N VAL A 35 7.41 9.46 -8.66
CA VAL A 35 7.45 9.58 -7.19
C VAL A 35 6.41 8.64 -6.63
N LEU A 36 6.85 7.77 -5.74
CA LEU A 36 5.98 6.76 -5.12
C LEU A 36 6.00 6.93 -3.61
N ASP A 37 4.82 7.10 -3.04
CA ASP A 37 4.61 7.03 -1.60
C ASP A 37 4.15 5.64 -1.18
N MET A 38 4.41 5.26 0.07
CA MET A 38 3.80 4.09 0.68
C MET A 38 2.32 4.37 0.92
N PHE A 39 1.45 3.57 0.31
CA PHE A 39 0.00 3.74 0.45
C PHE A 39 -0.45 3.44 1.88
N PRO A 40 -1.32 4.28 2.46
CA PRO A 40 -1.82 4.05 3.81
C PRO A 40 -2.79 2.87 3.85
N TYR A 41 -2.82 2.18 5.00
CA TYR A 41 -3.91 1.25 5.33
C TYR A 41 -5.13 2.03 5.79
N PRO A 42 -6.32 1.87 5.19
CA PRO A 42 -7.54 2.54 5.65
C PRO A 42 -8.16 1.81 6.88
N SER A 43 -7.32 1.51 7.87
CA SER A 43 -7.64 0.74 9.08
C SER A 43 -8.13 1.59 10.25
N GLY A 44 -8.43 2.86 10.02
CA GLY A 44 -8.91 3.79 11.04
C GLY A 44 -9.70 4.95 10.45
N ALA A 45 -10.33 5.73 11.32
CA ALA A 45 -11.24 6.82 10.93
C ALA A 45 -10.54 8.06 10.33
N GLY A 46 -9.24 8.01 10.06
CA GLY A 46 -8.46 9.10 9.46
C GLY A 46 -6.96 8.88 9.54
N LEU A 47 -6.23 9.77 8.87
CA LEU A 47 -4.77 9.81 8.89
C LEU A 47 -4.26 10.19 10.29
N HIS A 48 -3.17 9.59 10.71
CA HIS A 48 -2.38 10.07 11.85
C HIS A 48 -1.18 10.90 11.37
N VAL A 49 -0.55 11.64 12.26
CA VAL A 49 0.55 12.57 11.94
C VAL A 49 1.77 11.91 11.26
N GLY A 50 1.96 10.61 11.43
CA GLY A 50 3.03 9.86 10.76
C GLY A 50 2.83 9.72 9.24
N HIS A 51 1.60 9.74 8.73
CA HIS A 51 1.35 9.67 7.29
C HIS A 51 1.90 10.90 6.55
N PRO A 52 1.55 12.15 6.94
CA PRO A 52 2.05 13.32 6.25
C PRO A 52 3.57 13.48 6.31
N LEU A 53 4.24 12.89 7.29
CA LEU A 53 5.69 13.04 7.45
C LEU A 53 6.47 12.64 6.19
N GLY A 54 6.18 11.46 5.63
CA GLY A 54 6.76 11.00 4.36
C GLY A 54 6.19 11.74 3.15
N TYR A 55 4.87 11.94 3.13
CA TYR A 55 4.16 12.52 1.98
C TYR A 55 4.52 13.99 1.73
N ILE A 56 4.86 14.77 2.76
CA ILE A 56 5.33 16.15 2.59
C ILE A 56 6.65 16.19 1.84
N ALA A 57 7.58 15.29 2.18
CA ALA A 57 8.89 15.24 1.51
C ALA A 57 8.77 14.90 0.03
N SER A 58 7.99 13.87 -0.29
CA SER A 58 7.74 13.43 -1.67
C SER A 58 6.95 14.47 -2.48
N ASP A 59 6.00 15.18 -1.86
CA ASP A 59 5.24 16.26 -2.49
C ASP A 59 6.15 17.44 -2.87
N ILE A 60 6.99 17.89 -1.94
CA ILE A 60 7.97 18.97 -2.20
C ILE A 60 8.88 18.58 -3.36
N PHE A 61 9.39 17.35 -3.36
CA PHE A 61 10.28 16.87 -4.41
C PHE A 61 9.57 16.72 -5.76
N SER A 62 8.32 16.27 -5.76
CA SER A 62 7.47 16.21 -6.96
C SER A 62 7.27 17.59 -7.59
N ARG A 63 6.94 18.60 -6.78
CA ARG A 63 6.80 19.99 -7.23
C ARG A 63 8.09 20.54 -7.78
N TYR A 64 9.20 20.31 -7.11
CA TYR A 64 10.53 20.71 -7.58
C TYR A 64 10.84 20.12 -8.95
N LYS A 65 10.60 18.82 -9.16
CA LYS A 65 10.81 18.16 -10.45
C LYS A 65 9.88 18.70 -11.55
N ARG A 66 8.62 19.01 -11.23
CA ARG A 66 7.70 19.67 -12.18
C ARG A 66 8.22 21.03 -12.61
N LEU A 67 8.73 21.84 -11.67
CA LEU A 67 9.34 23.14 -11.97
C LEU A 67 10.59 23.03 -12.85
N GLN A 68 11.31 21.91 -12.78
CA GLN A 68 12.44 21.60 -13.69
C GLN A 68 12.00 21.10 -15.07
N GLY A 69 10.71 21.01 -15.36
CA GLY A 69 10.19 20.58 -16.66
C GLY A 69 10.00 19.06 -16.82
N PHE A 70 10.16 18.28 -15.76
CA PHE A 70 9.89 16.85 -15.81
C PHE A 70 8.40 16.54 -15.94
N ASN A 71 8.07 15.44 -16.62
CA ASN A 71 6.75 14.84 -16.59
C ASN A 71 6.64 13.92 -15.36
N VAL A 72 6.06 14.44 -14.29
CA VAL A 72 6.08 13.78 -12.98
C VAL A 72 4.80 13.00 -12.74
N LEU A 73 4.91 11.69 -12.58
CA LEU A 73 3.83 10.84 -12.07
C LEU A 73 3.98 10.72 -10.55
N HIS A 74 2.99 11.24 -9.82
CA HIS A 74 2.88 11.12 -8.37
C HIS A 74 1.50 10.58 -8.00
N PRO A 75 1.29 9.25 -8.01
CA PRO A 75 0.02 8.64 -7.71
C PRO A 75 -0.20 8.49 -6.20
N MET A 76 -1.45 8.31 -5.81
CA MET A 76 -1.84 7.89 -4.47
C MET A 76 -2.77 6.69 -4.56
N GLY A 77 -2.77 5.88 -3.52
CA GLY A 77 -3.65 4.72 -3.40
C GLY A 77 -3.88 4.33 -1.95
N TYR A 78 -4.56 3.20 -1.76
CA TYR A 78 -4.88 2.67 -0.44
C TYR A 78 -4.61 1.17 -0.43
N ASP A 79 -3.81 0.74 0.55
CA ASP A 79 -3.60 -0.68 0.83
C ASP A 79 -4.76 -1.18 1.69
N ALA A 80 -5.84 -1.53 1.00
CA ALA A 80 -7.15 -1.76 1.59
C ALA A 80 -7.56 -3.24 1.60
N TYR A 81 -6.65 -4.15 1.24
CA TYR A 81 -6.92 -5.57 1.18
C TYR A 81 -6.16 -6.30 2.28
N GLY A 82 -6.89 -6.97 3.17
CA GLY A 82 -6.28 -7.80 4.20
C GLY A 82 -6.69 -7.47 5.62
N LEU A 83 -5.97 -8.06 6.55
CA LEU A 83 -6.32 -8.16 7.96
C LEU A 83 -6.56 -6.81 8.69
N PRO A 84 -5.81 -5.74 8.46
CA PRO A 84 -6.08 -4.47 9.15
C PRO A 84 -7.48 -3.91 8.87
N ALA A 85 -7.95 -3.98 7.62
CA ALA A 85 -9.28 -3.54 7.24
C ALA A 85 -10.38 -4.46 7.80
N GLU A 86 -10.14 -5.78 7.79
CA GLU A 86 -11.05 -6.79 8.34
C GLU A 86 -11.21 -6.64 9.86
N GLN A 87 -10.11 -6.47 10.58
CA GLN A 87 -10.14 -6.27 12.04
C GLN A 87 -10.88 -5.00 12.42
N TYR A 88 -10.68 -3.91 11.69
CA TYR A 88 -11.46 -2.69 11.92
C TYR A 88 -12.96 -2.89 11.67
N ALA A 89 -13.32 -3.63 10.63
CA ALA A 89 -14.71 -3.98 10.35
C ALA A 89 -15.33 -4.84 11.45
N ILE A 90 -14.59 -5.81 11.99
CA ILE A 90 -15.03 -6.64 13.14
C ILE A 90 -15.26 -5.76 14.37
N GLN A 91 -14.33 -4.85 14.68
CA GLN A 91 -14.43 -3.94 15.82
C GLN A 91 -15.64 -3.00 15.73
N THR A 92 -15.97 -2.55 14.53
CA THR A 92 -17.09 -1.63 14.28
C THR A 92 -18.41 -2.34 14.03
N GLY A 93 -18.42 -3.67 13.89
CA GLY A 93 -19.61 -4.46 13.59
C GLY A 93 -20.20 -4.20 12.20
N GLN A 94 -19.39 -3.68 11.25
CA GLN A 94 -19.81 -3.33 9.90
C GLN A 94 -19.15 -4.25 8.87
N HIS A 95 -19.73 -4.31 7.68
CA HIS A 95 -19.11 -5.03 6.57
C HIS A 95 -17.79 -4.37 6.15
N PRO A 96 -16.71 -5.14 5.88
CA PRO A 96 -15.40 -4.59 5.53
C PRO A 96 -15.42 -3.58 4.37
N GLU A 97 -16.24 -3.82 3.35
CA GLU A 97 -16.38 -2.91 2.22
C GLU A 97 -16.88 -1.53 2.64
N VAL A 98 -17.90 -1.48 3.51
CA VAL A 98 -18.51 -0.22 3.99
C VAL A 98 -17.48 0.59 4.77
N THR A 99 -16.83 -0.03 5.74
CA THR A 99 -15.82 0.65 6.56
C THR A 99 -14.63 1.10 5.74
N THR A 100 -14.16 0.26 4.82
CA THR A 100 -13.04 0.56 3.93
C THR A 100 -13.34 1.75 3.01
N VAL A 101 -14.51 1.77 2.37
CA VAL A 101 -14.91 2.89 1.50
C VAL A 101 -15.03 4.19 2.28
N ASN A 102 -15.65 4.15 3.47
CA ASN A 102 -15.78 5.35 4.31
C ASN A 102 -14.41 5.89 4.75
N ASN A 103 -13.51 5.01 5.17
CA ASN A 103 -12.16 5.39 5.57
C ASN A 103 -11.35 5.95 4.39
N ILE A 104 -11.41 5.34 3.22
CA ILE A 104 -10.76 5.84 2.00
C ILE A 104 -11.25 7.24 1.67
N ASN A 105 -12.56 7.48 1.69
CA ASN A 105 -13.13 8.79 1.43
C ASN A 105 -12.62 9.83 2.44
N ARG A 106 -12.54 9.46 3.71
CA ARG A 106 -12.00 10.32 4.76
C ARG A 106 -10.53 10.63 4.56
N TYR A 107 -9.71 9.64 4.22
CA TYR A 107 -8.28 9.81 3.94
C TYR A 107 -8.08 10.73 2.74
N ARG A 108 -8.80 10.50 1.65
CA ARG A 108 -8.76 11.37 0.45
C ARG A 108 -9.12 12.81 0.80
N GLU A 109 -10.17 13.03 1.60
CA GLU A 109 -10.55 14.37 2.05
C GLU A 109 -9.41 15.04 2.82
N GLN A 110 -8.77 14.34 3.75
CA GLN A 110 -7.66 14.86 4.54
C GLN A 110 -6.43 15.17 3.69
N LEU A 111 -6.04 14.27 2.78
CA LEU A 111 -4.93 14.48 1.84
C LEU A 111 -5.18 15.69 0.93
N ASN A 112 -6.40 15.85 0.45
CA ASN A 112 -6.79 17.03 -0.34
C ASN A 112 -6.73 18.33 0.47
N LYS A 113 -7.11 18.30 1.75
CA LYS A 113 -7.02 19.49 2.62
C LYS A 113 -5.58 19.93 2.90
N ILE A 114 -4.64 18.98 2.95
CA ILE A 114 -3.20 19.30 3.04
C ILE A 114 -2.71 19.90 1.72
N GLY A 115 -3.33 19.56 0.60
CA GLY A 115 -3.04 20.13 -0.71
C GLY A 115 -1.88 19.46 -1.45
N PHE A 116 -1.69 18.16 -1.28
CA PHE A 116 -0.68 17.39 -2.00
C PHE A 116 -0.90 17.39 -3.52
N CYS A 117 0.18 17.28 -4.28
CA CYS A 117 0.19 17.29 -5.75
C CYS A 117 0.00 15.90 -6.37
N TYR A 118 -0.89 15.09 -5.80
CA TYR A 118 -1.20 13.77 -6.35
C TYR A 118 -2.00 13.83 -7.64
N ASP A 119 -1.69 12.91 -8.54
CA ASP A 119 -2.53 12.63 -9.71
C ASP A 119 -3.70 11.73 -9.31
N TRP A 120 -4.81 12.33 -8.91
CA TRP A 120 -6.01 11.61 -8.49
C TRP A 120 -6.67 10.79 -9.61
N SER A 121 -6.33 11.04 -10.88
CA SER A 121 -6.78 10.21 -12.00
C SER A 121 -6.12 8.83 -12.02
N ARG A 122 -5.02 8.69 -11.28
CA ARG A 122 -4.25 7.45 -11.10
C ARG A 122 -4.44 6.82 -9.71
N GLU A 123 -5.46 7.28 -8.97
CA GLU A 123 -5.79 6.69 -7.67
C GLU A 123 -6.14 5.21 -7.80
N LEU A 124 -5.65 4.40 -6.88
CA LEU A 124 -5.93 2.96 -6.85
C LEU A 124 -6.31 2.47 -5.44
N LYS A 125 -7.00 1.34 -5.40
CA LYS A 125 -7.34 0.62 -4.17
C LYS A 125 -6.98 -0.85 -4.38
N THR A 126 -6.22 -1.43 -3.47
CA THR A 126 -5.81 -2.84 -3.61
C THR A 126 -6.98 -3.81 -3.51
N CYS A 127 -8.09 -3.41 -2.87
CA CYS A 127 -9.33 -4.17 -2.79
C CYS A 127 -10.23 -4.08 -4.03
N ASP A 128 -9.88 -3.26 -5.02
CA ASP A 128 -10.64 -3.16 -6.27
C ASP A 128 -10.41 -4.41 -7.12
N PRO A 129 -11.48 -5.09 -7.62
CA PRO A 129 -11.35 -6.23 -8.54
C PRO A 129 -10.47 -5.94 -9.75
N GLN A 130 -10.48 -4.72 -10.27
CA GLN A 130 -9.63 -4.33 -11.38
C GLN A 130 -8.14 -4.29 -11.01
N TYR A 131 -7.82 -4.12 -9.73
CA TYR A 131 -6.46 -4.19 -9.23
C TYR A 131 -6.07 -5.63 -8.88
N TYR A 132 -6.79 -6.31 -7.99
CA TYR A 132 -6.36 -7.61 -7.47
C TYR A 132 -6.47 -8.76 -8.48
N LYS A 133 -7.19 -8.59 -9.61
CA LYS A 133 -7.16 -9.57 -10.71
C LYS A 133 -5.73 -9.88 -11.17
N TRP A 134 -4.81 -8.93 -11.08
CA TRP A 134 -3.42 -9.15 -11.45
C TRP A 134 -2.68 -9.99 -10.42
N THR A 135 -2.96 -9.83 -9.13
CA THR A 135 -2.46 -10.70 -8.08
C THR A 135 -2.95 -12.13 -8.28
N GLN A 136 -4.23 -12.30 -8.61
CA GLN A 136 -4.80 -13.61 -8.95
C GLN A 136 -4.15 -14.20 -10.19
N TRP A 137 -3.89 -13.40 -11.22
CA TRP A 137 -3.21 -13.85 -12.44
C TRP A 137 -1.77 -14.32 -12.14
N ILE A 138 -1.01 -13.60 -11.33
CA ILE A 138 0.33 -14.03 -10.89
C ILE A 138 0.25 -15.36 -10.16
N PHE A 139 -0.69 -15.51 -9.23
CA PHE A 139 -0.90 -16.76 -8.50
C PHE A 139 -1.18 -17.93 -9.42
N VAL A 140 -2.09 -17.76 -10.39
CA VAL A 140 -2.43 -18.79 -11.39
C VAL A 140 -1.19 -19.16 -12.23
N LYS A 141 -0.34 -18.19 -12.57
CA LYS A 141 0.94 -18.47 -13.26
C LYS A 141 1.85 -19.32 -12.40
N MET A 142 2.06 -18.93 -11.12
CA MET A 142 2.87 -19.72 -10.19
C MET A 142 2.33 -21.13 -9.98
N PHE A 143 1.01 -21.28 -9.92
CA PHE A 143 0.39 -22.61 -9.82
C PHE A 143 0.66 -23.46 -11.06
N LYS A 144 0.49 -22.92 -12.26
CA LYS A 144 0.76 -23.61 -13.54
C LYS A 144 2.22 -24.03 -13.69
N GLU A 145 3.16 -23.24 -13.14
CA GLU A 145 4.59 -23.57 -13.11
C GLU A 145 4.97 -24.51 -11.96
N GLY A 146 3.99 -25.02 -11.20
CA GLY A 146 4.23 -25.91 -10.06
C GLY A 146 4.93 -25.25 -8.87
N LEU A 147 4.93 -23.91 -8.81
CA LEU A 147 5.50 -23.14 -7.71
C LEU A 147 4.54 -22.98 -6.54
N ALA A 148 3.24 -22.95 -6.80
CA ALA A 148 2.20 -22.95 -5.78
C ALA A 148 1.58 -24.35 -5.66
N TYR A 149 1.32 -24.81 -4.44
CA TYR A 149 0.70 -26.10 -4.15
C TYR A 149 -0.04 -26.05 -2.81
N GLU A 150 -0.99 -26.95 -2.60
CA GLU A 150 -1.69 -27.07 -1.33
C GLU A 150 -1.05 -28.14 -0.44
N LYS A 151 -1.01 -27.86 0.86
CA LYS A 151 -0.55 -28.80 1.89
C LYS A 151 -1.24 -28.53 3.21
N GLU A 152 -1.57 -29.56 3.96
CA GLU A 152 -1.87 -29.42 5.38
C GLU A 152 -0.61 -29.07 6.15
N PHE A 153 -0.68 -27.97 6.89
CA PHE A 153 0.46 -27.46 7.64
C PHE A 153 0.01 -26.84 8.98
N PRO A 154 0.75 -27.11 10.07
CA PRO A 154 0.47 -26.47 11.35
C PRO A 154 0.88 -25.00 11.31
N ILE A 155 -0.10 -24.10 11.43
CA ILE A 155 0.11 -22.67 11.53
C ILE A 155 -0.06 -22.19 12.96
N ASN A 156 0.54 -21.04 13.28
CA ASN A 156 0.21 -20.32 14.48
C ASN A 156 -1.21 -19.78 14.36
N TRP A 157 -2.06 -20.07 15.31
CA TRP A 157 -3.46 -19.67 15.30
C TRP A 157 -3.80 -18.83 16.53
N CYS A 158 -4.34 -17.65 16.30
CA CYS A 158 -4.91 -16.84 17.37
C CYS A 158 -6.42 -17.14 17.52
N PRO A 159 -6.87 -17.76 18.63
CA PRO A 159 -8.26 -18.10 18.80
C PRO A 159 -9.16 -16.85 19.03
N SER A 160 -8.60 -15.76 19.53
CA SER A 160 -9.29 -14.48 19.73
C SER A 160 -9.50 -13.71 18.42
N CYS A 161 -8.43 -13.52 17.65
CA CYS A 161 -8.51 -12.84 16.34
C CYS A 161 -9.07 -13.75 15.24
N LYS A 162 -9.19 -15.09 15.51
CA LYS A 162 -9.65 -16.11 14.54
C LYS A 162 -8.87 -16.09 13.23
N THR A 163 -7.55 -15.95 13.33
CA THR A 163 -6.65 -15.84 12.16
C THR A 163 -5.36 -16.59 12.36
N GLY A 164 -4.71 -16.96 11.24
CA GLY A 164 -3.32 -17.45 11.23
C GLY A 164 -2.35 -16.29 11.44
N LEU A 165 -1.24 -16.57 12.09
CA LEU A 165 -0.20 -15.61 12.40
C LEU A 165 1.13 -16.05 11.77
N ALA A 166 1.89 -15.11 11.25
CA ALA A 166 3.29 -15.28 10.92
C ALA A 166 4.12 -15.50 12.20
N ASN A 167 5.33 -16.02 12.07
CA ASN A 167 6.17 -16.27 13.25
C ASN A 167 6.52 -14.97 13.98
N GLU A 168 6.69 -13.88 13.22
CA GLU A 168 7.01 -12.54 13.70
C GLU A 168 5.86 -11.91 14.51
N GLU A 169 4.62 -12.33 14.26
CA GLU A 169 3.42 -11.87 14.96
C GLU A 169 3.15 -12.61 16.27
N VAL A 170 4.05 -13.55 16.64
CA VAL A 170 3.97 -14.33 17.89
C VAL A 170 5.09 -13.89 18.82
N VAL A 171 4.78 -13.10 19.82
CA VAL A 171 5.72 -12.58 20.80
C VAL A 171 5.51 -13.27 22.15
N GLY A 172 6.51 -14.02 22.64
CA GLY A 172 6.40 -14.75 23.91
C GLY A 172 5.25 -15.76 23.97
N GLY A 173 4.90 -16.40 22.83
CA GLY A 173 3.79 -17.35 22.74
C GLY A 173 2.41 -16.70 22.63
N LYS A 174 2.35 -15.38 22.56
CA LYS A 174 1.10 -14.61 22.48
C LYS A 174 0.99 -13.87 21.15
N CYS A 175 -0.25 -13.61 20.76
CA CYS A 175 -0.57 -12.79 19.60
C CYS A 175 -0.16 -11.33 19.87
N GLU A 176 0.69 -10.77 19.03
CA GLU A 176 1.17 -9.38 19.13
C GLU A 176 0.01 -8.36 19.17
N ARG A 177 -1.10 -8.68 18.51
CA ARG A 177 -2.25 -7.75 18.36
C ARG A 177 -3.19 -7.73 19.56
N CYS A 178 -3.55 -8.91 20.09
CA CYS A 178 -4.57 -9.02 21.12
C CYS A 178 -4.08 -9.62 22.45
N GLY A 179 -2.83 -10.10 22.52
CA GLY A 179 -2.24 -10.70 23.71
C GLY A 179 -2.74 -12.10 24.06
N ALA A 180 -3.67 -12.68 23.28
CA ALA A 180 -4.17 -14.04 23.52
C ALA A 180 -3.08 -15.10 23.25
N GLU A 181 -3.12 -16.21 23.98
CA GLU A 181 -2.23 -17.34 23.76
C GLU A 181 -2.44 -17.93 22.35
N VAL A 182 -1.31 -18.18 21.67
CA VAL A 182 -1.30 -18.73 20.32
C VAL A 182 -1.24 -20.24 20.37
N THR A 183 -2.08 -20.89 19.59
CA THR A 183 -2.11 -22.36 19.47
C THR A 183 -1.62 -22.80 18.09
N LYS A 184 -1.27 -24.08 17.95
CA LYS A 184 -1.01 -24.68 16.63
C LYS A 184 -2.30 -25.28 16.08
N LYS A 185 -2.60 -24.97 14.82
CA LYS A 185 -3.77 -25.50 14.12
C LYS A 185 -3.36 -26.02 12.74
N ASN A 186 -3.65 -27.28 12.46
CA ASN A 186 -3.46 -27.82 11.11
C ASN A 186 -4.55 -27.27 10.19
N LEU A 187 -4.13 -26.59 9.15
CA LEU A 187 -5.01 -26.09 8.11
C LEU A 187 -4.44 -26.42 6.74
N ARG A 188 -5.32 -26.72 5.80
CA ARG A 188 -4.96 -26.81 4.40
C ARG A 188 -4.61 -25.42 3.89
N GLN A 189 -3.37 -25.24 3.46
CA GLN A 189 -2.80 -23.94 3.10
C GLN A 189 -2.18 -24.00 1.72
N TRP A 190 -2.24 -22.89 1.02
CA TRP A 190 -1.41 -22.63 -0.15
C TRP A 190 0.03 -22.40 0.29
N MET A 191 0.94 -23.13 -0.32
CA MET A 191 2.38 -23.04 -0.08
C MET A 191 3.10 -22.67 -1.37
N LEU A 192 4.17 -21.90 -1.25
CA LEU A 192 5.05 -21.55 -2.36
C LEU A 192 6.39 -22.28 -2.22
N ARG A 193 6.94 -22.79 -3.33
CA ARG A 193 8.28 -23.44 -3.35
C ARG A 193 9.38 -22.37 -3.39
N ILE A 194 9.49 -21.59 -2.32
CA ILE A 194 10.40 -20.45 -2.25
C ILE A 194 11.88 -20.83 -2.41
N THR A 195 12.26 -22.07 -2.06
CA THR A 195 13.64 -22.55 -2.18
C THR A 195 13.99 -23.11 -3.56
N LYS A 196 13.01 -23.22 -4.49
CA LYS A 196 13.26 -23.80 -5.83
C LYS A 196 14.35 -23.06 -6.62
N TYR A 197 14.54 -21.81 -6.35
CA TYR A 197 15.51 -20.95 -7.04
C TYR A 197 16.70 -20.56 -6.16
N ALA A 198 16.86 -21.12 -4.95
CA ALA A 198 17.89 -20.70 -4.01
C ALA A 198 19.31 -20.82 -4.61
N ASP A 199 19.66 -21.99 -5.17
CA ASP A 199 20.98 -22.22 -5.77
C ASP A 199 21.19 -21.32 -6.99
N ARG A 200 20.15 -21.13 -7.82
CA ARG A 200 20.24 -20.24 -8.99
C ARG A 200 20.45 -18.79 -8.57
N LEU A 201 19.73 -18.31 -7.55
CA LEU A 201 19.90 -16.95 -7.04
C LEU A 201 21.33 -16.75 -6.51
N LEU A 202 21.88 -17.73 -5.80
CA LEU A 202 23.26 -17.68 -5.32
C LEU A 202 24.25 -17.62 -6.49
N ASN A 203 24.13 -18.54 -7.46
CA ASN A 203 25.04 -18.63 -8.60
C ASN A 203 24.93 -17.42 -9.56
N ASP A 204 23.77 -16.78 -9.63
CA ASP A 204 23.55 -15.61 -10.49
C ASP A 204 24.10 -14.31 -9.86
N LEU A 205 24.54 -14.31 -8.59
CA LEU A 205 25.19 -13.14 -7.98
C LEU A 205 26.45 -12.72 -8.72
N ASP A 206 27.22 -13.67 -9.25
CA ASP A 206 28.44 -13.40 -10.01
C ASP A 206 28.18 -12.63 -11.34
N LYS A 207 26.92 -12.61 -11.78
CA LYS A 207 26.49 -11.91 -13.02
C LYS A 207 26.00 -10.49 -12.75
N LEU A 208 25.92 -10.08 -11.49
CA LEU A 208 25.38 -8.79 -11.09
C LEU A 208 26.51 -7.84 -10.71
N ASP A 209 26.38 -6.59 -11.13
CA ASP A 209 27.27 -5.50 -10.69
C ASP A 209 26.74 -4.93 -9.37
N LEU A 210 27.07 -5.62 -8.27
CA LEU A 210 26.69 -5.21 -6.91
C LEU A 210 27.84 -4.49 -6.24
N SER A 211 27.58 -3.35 -5.59
CA SER A 211 28.58 -2.70 -4.76
C SER A 211 28.88 -3.50 -3.49
N LEU A 212 30.14 -3.47 -3.03
CA LEU A 212 30.58 -4.20 -1.84
C LEU A 212 29.78 -3.87 -0.57
N ILE A 213 29.19 -2.69 -0.48
CA ILE A 213 28.33 -2.31 0.66
C ILE A 213 26.97 -3.03 0.66
N HIS A 214 26.57 -3.64 -0.44
CA HIS A 214 25.32 -4.41 -0.55
C HIS A 214 25.54 -5.92 -0.37
N ILE A 215 26.77 -6.34 -0.24
CA ILE A 215 27.19 -7.73 0.02
C ILE A 215 27.52 -7.91 1.49
#